data_983e79d1f0306e13eebf8cb93d021ac3
#
_entry.id   983e79d1f0306e13eebf8cb93d021ac3
#
_cell.length_a   1.000
_cell.length_b   1.000
_cell.length_c   1.000
_cell.angle_alpha   90.00
_cell.angle_beta   90.00
_cell.angle_gamma   90.00
#
_symmetry.space_group_name_H-M   'P 1'
#
loop_
_entity.id
_entity.type
_entity.pdbx_description
1 polymer ?
#
loop_
_entity_poly.entity_id
_entity_poly.type
_entity_poly.pdbx_seq_one_letter_code
_entity_poly.pdbx_strand_id
1 'polypeptide(L)'
;MENCIFCKIIKGEISSKKIYEDDDVFAFHDLHPVAPVHFMLIPKLHIASLDSVEEKHRDLLGKIILLAPKLAKEQGCTDGFRTIINTGRVGGQEIY
;
A
#
# COMPACT_ATOMS: atom_id res chain seq x y z
N MET A 1 3.26 16.19 -5.61
CA MET A 1 3.22 14.79 -6.02
C MET A 1 4.42 14.34 -6.81
N GLU A 2 5.12 15.27 -7.41
CA GLU A 2 6.35 14.96 -8.14
C GLU A 2 7.42 14.34 -7.24
N ASN A 3 7.42 14.68 -5.96
CA ASN A 3 8.40 14.16 -5.01
C ASN A 3 7.93 12.92 -4.26
N CYS A 4 6.73 12.41 -4.55
CA CYS A 4 6.20 11.24 -3.86
C CYS A 4 6.79 9.96 -4.44
N ILE A 5 7.50 9.20 -3.62
CA ILE A 5 8.12 7.93 -4.02
C ILE A 5 7.07 6.95 -4.53
N PHE A 6 5.93 6.85 -3.84
CA PHE A 6 4.86 5.95 -4.24
C PHE A 6 4.25 6.35 -5.59
N CYS A 7 4.06 7.64 -5.81
CA CYS A 7 3.56 8.11 -7.11
C CYS A 7 4.54 7.77 -8.24
N LYS A 8 5.83 7.85 -7.98
CA LYS A 8 6.86 7.49 -8.94
C LYS A 8 6.87 5.99 -9.24
N ILE A 9 6.63 5.16 -8.24
CA ILE A 9 6.53 3.71 -8.41
C ILE A 9 5.32 3.38 -9.28
N ILE A 10 4.18 4.01 -9.04
CA ILE A 10 2.96 3.80 -9.83
C ILE A 10 3.19 4.16 -11.29
N LYS A 11 3.94 5.23 -11.56
CA LYS A 11 4.24 5.69 -12.91
C LYS A 11 5.34 4.89 -13.60
N GLY A 12 6.01 4.00 -12.86
CA GLY A 12 7.12 3.22 -13.39
C GLY A 12 8.45 3.96 -13.42
N GLU A 13 8.54 5.14 -12.83
CA GLU A 13 9.80 5.91 -12.77
C GLU A 13 10.78 5.29 -11.78
N ILE A 14 10.28 4.56 -10.78
CA ILE A 14 11.08 3.79 -9.83
C ILE A 14 10.66 2.34 -9.98
N SER A 15 11.63 1.45 -10.16
CA SER A 15 11.37 0.01 -10.30
C SER A 15 10.78 -0.57 -9.03
N SER A 16 9.88 -1.53 -9.20
CA SER A 16 9.30 -2.28 -8.08
C SER A 16 8.95 -3.68 -8.55
N LYS A 17 8.83 -4.60 -7.58
CA LYS A 17 8.36 -5.95 -7.84
C LYS A 17 6.86 -5.97 -7.63
N LYS A 18 6.12 -5.72 -8.70
CA LYS A 18 4.67 -5.61 -8.65
C LYS A 18 4.02 -6.95 -8.32
N ILE A 19 3.01 -6.91 -7.45
CA ILE A 19 2.17 -8.05 -7.09
C ILE A 19 0.81 -7.93 -7.75
N TYR A 20 0.25 -6.73 -7.80
CA TYR A 20 -1.11 -6.49 -8.25
C TYR A 20 -1.28 -5.04 -8.68
N GLU A 21 -2.12 -4.85 -9.67
CA GLU A 21 -2.45 -3.49 -10.12
C GLU A 21 -3.83 -3.48 -10.78
N ASP A 22 -4.63 -2.48 -10.44
CA ASP A 22 -5.86 -2.17 -11.16
C ASP A 22 -5.98 -0.64 -11.27
N ASP A 23 -7.16 -0.15 -11.62
CA ASP A 23 -7.36 1.30 -11.81
C ASP A 23 -7.17 2.10 -10.52
N ASP A 24 -7.36 1.49 -9.37
CA ASP A 24 -7.41 2.18 -8.08
C ASP A 24 -6.25 1.87 -7.15
N VAL A 25 -5.64 0.69 -7.28
CA VAL A 25 -4.67 0.16 -6.31
C VAL A 25 -3.45 -0.40 -6.99
N PHE A 26 -2.31 -0.25 -6.34
CA PHE A 26 -1.04 -0.82 -6.75
C PHE A 26 -0.42 -1.54 -5.56
N ALA A 27 0.07 -2.77 -5.76
CA ALA A 27 0.72 -3.54 -4.70
C ALA A 27 2.07 -4.03 -5.18
N PHE A 28 3.06 -3.97 -4.29
CA PHE A 28 4.44 -4.36 -4.62
C PHE A 28 5.17 -4.84 -3.38
N HIS A 29 6.20 -5.68 -3.59
CA HIS A 29 7.05 -6.13 -2.50
C HIS A 29 7.84 -4.96 -1.93
N ASP A 30 7.94 -4.89 -0.59
CA ASP A 30 8.75 -3.87 0.06
C ASP A 30 10.23 -4.09 -0.29
N LEU A 31 10.94 -3.01 -0.57
CA LEU A 31 12.36 -3.06 -0.91
C LEU A 31 13.23 -3.39 0.30
N HIS A 32 12.74 -3.10 1.50
CA HIS A 32 13.43 -3.35 2.77
C HIS A 32 12.53 -4.17 3.68
N PRO A 33 12.25 -5.45 3.32
CA PRO A 33 11.28 -6.24 4.07
C PRO A 33 11.76 -6.55 5.48
N VAL A 34 10.82 -6.49 6.43
CA VAL A 34 11.07 -6.87 7.82
C VAL A 34 10.51 -8.26 8.14
N ALA A 35 9.99 -8.96 7.14
CA ALA A 35 9.41 -10.29 7.26
C ALA A 35 9.62 -11.04 5.94
N PRO A 36 9.51 -12.40 5.94
CA PRO A 36 9.68 -13.18 4.70
C PRO A 36 8.72 -12.77 3.59
N VAL A 37 7.48 -12.41 3.95
CA VAL A 37 6.53 -11.82 3.01
C VAL A 37 6.17 -10.44 3.56
N HIS A 38 6.53 -9.40 2.83
CA HIS A 38 6.27 -8.03 3.22
C HIS A 38 5.97 -7.23 1.96
N PHE A 39 4.71 -6.87 1.77
CA PHE A 39 4.33 -6.08 0.60
C PHE A 39 3.46 -4.89 1.01
N MET A 40 3.37 -3.93 0.12
CA MET A 40 2.62 -2.70 0.34
C MET A 40 1.45 -2.64 -0.63
N LEU A 41 0.32 -2.18 -0.12
CA LEU A 41 -0.87 -1.86 -0.90
C LEU A 41 -1.05 -0.35 -0.84
N ILE A 42 -1.00 0.30 -1.98
CA ILE A 42 -1.16 1.75 -2.03
C ILE A 42 -2.28 2.15 -2.99
N PRO A 43 -3.02 3.20 -2.67
CA PRO A 43 -3.99 3.74 -3.61
C PRO A 43 -3.25 4.50 -4.72
N LYS A 44 -3.78 4.46 -5.94
CA LYS A 44 -3.23 5.26 -7.04
C LYS A 44 -3.53 6.74 -6.85
N LEU A 45 -4.66 7.06 -6.23
CA LEU A 45 -4.96 8.42 -5.81
C LEU A 45 -4.03 8.79 -4.67
N HIS A 46 -3.29 9.88 -4.81
CA HIS A 46 -2.39 10.31 -3.76
C HIS A 46 -3.16 10.78 -2.53
N ILE A 47 -3.00 10.07 -1.41
CA ILE A 47 -3.55 10.44 -0.11
C ILE A 47 -2.39 10.33 0.87
N ALA A 48 -2.02 11.44 1.48
CA ALA A 48 -0.80 11.49 2.28
C ALA A 48 -0.84 10.57 3.51
N SER A 49 -1.99 10.47 4.17
CA SER A 49 -2.13 9.62 5.37
C SER A 49 -3.61 9.44 5.71
N LEU A 50 -3.89 8.62 6.73
CA LEU A 50 -5.26 8.47 7.22
C LEU A 50 -5.84 9.79 7.75
N ASP A 51 -4.99 10.72 8.17
CA ASP A 51 -5.45 12.04 8.61
C ASP A 51 -6.07 12.85 7.48
N SER A 52 -5.75 12.49 6.23
CA SER A 52 -6.21 13.20 5.04
C SER A 52 -7.39 12.54 4.34
N VAL A 53 -7.83 11.35 4.79
CA VAL A 53 -8.95 10.66 4.14
C VAL A 53 -10.28 11.34 4.46
N GLU A 54 -11.22 11.18 3.51
CA GLU A 54 -12.56 11.76 3.61
C GLU A 54 -13.59 10.67 3.31
N GLU A 55 -14.86 10.97 3.53
CA GLU A 55 -15.96 10.03 3.26
C GLU A 55 -15.97 9.56 1.81
N LYS A 56 -15.58 10.40 0.87
CA LYS A 56 -15.53 10.02 -0.54
C LYS A 56 -14.51 8.92 -0.83
N HIS A 57 -13.58 8.66 0.09
CA HIS A 57 -12.58 7.61 -0.04
C HIS A 57 -13.03 6.27 0.54
N ARG A 58 -14.25 6.17 1.03
CA ARG A 58 -14.75 4.97 1.71
C ARG A 58 -14.60 3.71 0.86
N ASP A 59 -15.05 3.75 -0.38
CA ASP A 59 -15.02 2.58 -1.26
C ASP A 59 -13.58 2.18 -1.58
N LEU A 60 -12.71 3.16 -1.80
CA LEU A 60 -11.30 2.89 -2.06
C LEU A 60 -10.62 2.22 -0.88
N LEU A 61 -10.85 2.73 0.34
CA LEU A 61 -10.27 2.16 1.55
C LEU A 61 -10.80 0.76 1.81
N GLY A 62 -12.10 0.54 1.62
CA GLY A 62 -12.69 -0.79 1.75
C GLY A 62 -12.08 -1.77 0.76
N LYS A 63 -11.88 -1.35 -0.48
CA LYS A 63 -11.25 -2.17 -1.51
C LYS A 63 -9.84 -2.60 -1.12
N ILE A 64 -9.04 -1.66 -0.61
CA ILE A 64 -7.67 -1.95 -0.17
C ILE A 64 -7.66 -2.99 0.96
N ILE A 65 -8.52 -2.82 1.95
CA ILE A 65 -8.61 -3.74 3.08
C ILE A 65 -9.07 -5.12 2.62
N LEU A 66 -10.00 -5.20 1.68
CA LEU A 66 -10.48 -6.48 1.15
C LEU A 66 -9.44 -7.19 0.28
N LEU A 67 -8.58 -6.43 -0.41
CA LEU A 67 -7.51 -7.00 -1.22
C LEU A 67 -6.39 -7.61 -0.36
N ALA A 68 -6.17 -7.09 0.84
CA ALA A 68 -5.08 -7.55 1.70
C ALA A 68 -5.11 -9.06 1.95
N PRO A 69 -6.21 -9.67 2.41
CA PRO A 69 -6.23 -11.13 2.63
C PRO A 69 -6.09 -11.92 1.34
N LYS A 70 -6.66 -11.44 0.24
CA LYS A 70 -6.56 -12.13 -1.04
C LYS A 70 -5.10 -12.20 -1.49
N LEU A 71 -4.40 -11.06 -1.49
CA LEU A 71 -3.02 -11.01 -1.91
C LEU A 71 -2.09 -11.73 -0.94
N ALA A 72 -2.38 -11.68 0.37
CA ALA A 72 -1.61 -12.41 1.36
C ALA A 72 -1.65 -13.91 1.09
N LYS A 73 -2.82 -14.45 0.78
CA LYS A 73 -2.97 -15.86 0.46
C LYS A 73 -2.19 -16.23 -0.80
N GLU A 74 -2.26 -15.39 -1.83
CA GLU A 74 -1.50 -15.62 -3.07
C GLU A 74 -0.01 -15.60 -2.85
N GLN A 75 0.46 -14.88 -1.84
CA GLN A 75 1.87 -14.83 -1.47
C GLN A 75 2.27 -15.92 -0.47
N GLY A 76 1.37 -16.84 -0.15
CA GLY A 76 1.66 -17.97 0.71
C GLY A 76 1.42 -17.77 2.19
N CYS A 77 0.77 -16.69 2.60
CA CYS A 77 0.47 -16.43 4.01
C CYS A 77 -0.77 -17.23 4.42
N THR A 78 -0.60 -18.51 4.73
CA THR A 78 -1.73 -19.40 5.03
C THR A 78 -2.12 -19.41 6.51
N ASP A 79 -1.25 -18.90 7.38
CA ASP A 79 -1.45 -18.92 8.84
C ASP A 79 -1.73 -17.54 9.43
N GLY A 80 -2.05 -16.58 8.57
CA GLY A 80 -2.39 -15.23 9.00
C GLY A 80 -1.37 -14.19 8.56
N PHE A 81 -1.66 -12.94 8.87
CA PHE A 81 -0.80 -11.82 8.50
C PHE A 81 -1.15 -10.61 9.38
N ARG A 82 -0.24 -9.65 9.38
CA ARG A 82 -0.46 -8.38 10.08
C ARG A 82 -0.59 -7.26 9.07
N THR A 83 -1.56 -6.38 9.29
CA THR A 83 -1.76 -5.19 8.48
C THR A 83 -1.35 -3.97 9.29
N ILE A 84 -0.49 -3.13 8.71
CA ILE A 84 0.03 -1.94 9.37
C ILE A 84 -0.27 -0.72 8.50
N ILE A 85 -0.81 0.32 9.13
CA ILE A 85 -0.99 1.62 8.50
C ILE A 85 -0.36 2.65 9.43
N ASN A 86 0.74 3.24 8.98
CA ASN A 86 1.43 4.27 9.76
C ASN A 86 0.88 5.64 9.41
N THR A 87 0.50 6.41 10.44
CA THR A 87 -0.07 7.74 10.25
C THR A 87 0.70 8.75 11.07
N GLY A 88 1.28 9.74 10.40
CA GLY A 88 1.96 10.83 11.04
C GLY A 88 3.24 10.44 11.76
N ARG A 89 3.86 11.41 12.40
CA ARG A 89 5.16 11.22 13.06
C ARG A 89 5.09 10.18 14.18
N VAL A 90 4.07 10.26 15.02
CA VAL A 90 3.93 9.34 16.16
C VAL A 90 3.69 7.91 15.67
N GLY A 91 2.97 7.75 14.56
CA GLY A 91 2.70 6.45 13.96
C GLY A 91 3.86 5.89 13.16
N GLY A 92 4.97 6.62 13.03
CA GLY A 92 6.15 6.14 12.31
C GLY A 92 6.04 6.24 10.79
N GLN A 93 5.19 7.13 10.29
CA GLN A 93 5.04 7.31 8.84
C GLN A 93 6.30 7.97 8.29
N GLU A 94 6.89 7.36 7.26
CA GLU A 94 8.09 7.86 6.61
C GLU A 94 7.81 8.52 5.26
N ILE A 95 6.79 8.05 4.53
CA ILE A 95 6.44 8.53 3.19
C ILE A 95 5.03 9.09 3.22
N TYR A 96 4.87 10.33 2.78
CA TYR A 96 3.58 11.02 2.77
C TYR A 96 3.02 11.17 1.36
#